data_572d7c2a14a71c05b3f511f202aa534b
#
_entry.id   572d7c2a14a71c05b3f511f202aa534b
#
_cell.length_a   1.000
_cell.length_b   1.000
_cell.length_c   1.000
_cell.angle_alpha   90.00
_cell.angle_beta   90.00
_cell.angle_gamma   90.00
#
_symmetry.space_group_name_H-M   'P 1'
#
loop_
_entity.id
_entity.type
_entity.pdbx_description
1 polymer ?
#
loop_
_entity_poly.entity_id
_entity_poly.type
_entity_poly.pdbx_seq_one_letter_code
_entity_poly.pdbx_strand_id
1 'polypeptide(L)'
;FGCARNADAIIPSLDQFEFYSGGGIDITFLGMGEMDQYGNVNVSHLNGNLIGPGGFLEIAQNARKVVFCGTFDAKGSKIDVTPDGLHIAQSGQIPKLVTQVEKITFSAAYAQQSGQEVLYITERAVFQLTAEGVELIEIAPS
;
A
#
# COMPACT_ATOMS: atom_id res chain seq x y z
N PHE A 1 3.09 12.92 -14.64
CA PHE A 1 3.44 13.81 -13.58
C PHE A 1 2.45 14.97 -13.56
N GLY A 2 1.98 15.38 -12.39
CA GLY A 2 0.93 16.36 -12.24
C GLY A 2 1.42 17.79 -12.16
N CYS A 3 0.49 18.71 -11.93
CA CYS A 3 0.80 20.10 -11.62
C CYS A 3 1.07 20.22 -10.12
N ALA A 4 2.21 20.82 -9.76
CA ALA A 4 2.49 21.21 -8.39
C ALA A 4 1.86 22.59 -8.10
N ARG A 5 1.24 22.74 -6.92
CA ARG A 5 0.75 24.02 -6.43
C ARG A 5 1.57 24.42 -5.21
N ASN A 6 2.10 25.65 -5.21
CA ASN A 6 2.96 26.17 -4.13
C ASN A 6 4.19 25.27 -3.87
N ALA A 7 4.82 24.75 -4.93
CA ALA A 7 6.04 23.99 -4.78
C ALA A 7 7.21 24.91 -4.36
N ASP A 8 8.01 24.46 -3.41
CA ASP A 8 9.24 25.16 -3.01
C ASP A 8 10.33 25.06 -4.08
N ALA A 9 10.34 23.95 -4.83
CA ALA A 9 11.26 23.73 -5.93
C ALA A 9 10.63 22.85 -7.03
N ILE A 10 11.14 22.99 -8.24
CA ILE A 10 10.87 22.09 -9.38
C ILE A 10 12.22 21.53 -9.81
N ILE A 11 12.38 20.22 -9.71
CA ILE A 11 13.63 19.51 -9.99
C ILE A 11 13.41 18.45 -11.07
N PRO A 12 14.47 18.02 -11.78
CA PRO A 12 14.41 16.89 -12.69
C PRO A 12 13.93 15.60 -12.01
N SER A 13 13.26 14.74 -12.75
CA SER A 13 12.76 13.46 -12.19
C SER A 13 13.87 12.58 -11.61
N LEU A 14 15.07 12.61 -12.20
CA LEU A 14 16.22 11.85 -11.70
C LEU A 14 16.60 12.32 -10.29
N ASP A 15 16.79 13.61 -10.10
CA ASP A 15 17.15 14.21 -8.80
C ASP A 15 16.07 13.93 -7.75
N GLN A 16 14.80 13.90 -8.17
CA GLN A 16 13.68 13.56 -7.29
C GLN A 16 13.77 12.10 -6.82
N PHE A 17 14.08 11.15 -7.70
CA PHE A 17 14.24 9.75 -7.32
C PHE A 17 15.51 9.52 -6.49
N GLU A 18 16.59 10.22 -6.75
CA GLU A 18 17.79 10.21 -5.91
C GLU A 18 17.48 10.70 -4.49
N PHE A 19 16.67 11.75 -4.36
CA PHE A 19 16.18 12.24 -3.06
C PHE A 19 15.35 11.17 -2.34
N TYR A 20 14.47 10.44 -3.04
CA TYR A 20 13.69 9.35 -2.45
C TYR A 20 14.59 8.20 -1.99
N SER A 21 15.49 7.75 -2.85
CA SER A 21 16.45 6.68 -2.54
C SER A 21 17.41 7.05 -1.42
N GLY A 22 17.71 8.33 -1.26
CA GLY A 22 18.51 8.88 -0.16
C GLY A 22 17.77 9.00 1.17
N GLY A 23 16.52 8.53 1.27
CA GLY A 23 15.73 8.57 2.51
C GLY A 23 15.03 9.92 2.75
N GLY A 24 14.78 10.70 1.71
CA GLY A 24 14.15 12.02 1.79
C GLY A 24 12.64 12.01 2.09
N ILE A 25 12.02 10.82 2.21
CA ILE A 25 10.58 10.68 2.48
C ILE A 25 10.36 10.20 3.91
N ASP A 26 9.74 11.02 4.73
CA ASP A 26 9.34 10.63 6.09
C ASP A 26 8.13 9.69 6.09
N ILE A 27 7.12 10.00 5.27
CA ILE A 27 5.91 9.19 5.12
C ILE A 27 5.43 9.20 3.68
N THR A 28 4.98 8.04 3.20
CA THR A 28 4.35 7.90 1.88
C THR A 28 3.02 7.17 1.98
N PHE A 29 2.09 7.54 1.09
CA PHE A 29 0.80 6.89 0.91
C PHE A 29 0.76 6.29 -0.49
N LEU A 30 0.61 4.98 -0.59
CA LEU A 30 0.65 4.25 -1.85
C LEU A 30 -0.55 3.31 -1.97
N GLY A 31 -1.02 3.13 -3.20
CA GLY A 31 -1.99 2.08 -3.49
C GLY A 31 -1.38 0.69 -3.38
N MET A 32 -2.18 -0.32 -3.08
CA MET A 32 -1.78 -1.72 -3.14
C MET A 32 -2.68 -2.49 -4.11
N GLY A 33 -2.08 -3.34 -4.94
CA GLY A 33 -2.81 -4.27 -5.80
C GLY A 33 -3.29 -5.47 -5.01
N GLU A 34 -2.36 -6.16 -4.36
CA GLU A 34 -2.61 -7.26 -3.43
C GLU A 34 -1.56 -7.26 -2.30
N MET A 35 -1.92 -7.83 -1.16
CA MET A 35 -1.06 -8.02 0.01
C MET A 35 -1.14 -9.47 0.48
N ASP A 36 -0.02 -10.08 0.87
CA ASP A 36 -0.01 -11.43 1.43
C ASP A 36 0.06 -11.46 2.95
N GLN A 37 -0.04 -12.67 3.50
CA GLN A 37 0.00 -12.93 4.94
C GLN A 37 1.30 -12.49 5.64
N TYR A 38 2.37 -12.29 4.87
CA TYR A 38 3.65 -11.81 5.38
C TYR A 38 3.77 -10.28 5.35
N GLY A 39 2.83 -9.59 4.67
CA GLY A 39 2.84 -8.15 4.45
C GLY A 39 3.57 -7.71 3.19
N ASN A 40 3.96 -8.64 2.32
CA ASN A 40 4.47 -8.26 1.01
C ASN A 40 3.35 -7.66 0.17
N VAL A 41 3.67 -6.64 -0.64
CA VAL A 41 2.72 -6.00 -1.54
C VAL A 41 3.14 -6.20 -2.99
N ASN A 42 2.15 -6.45 -3.84
CA ASN A 42 2.30 -6.54 -5.28
C ASN A 42 1.45 -5.47 -5.97
N VAL A 43 2.10 -4.72 -6.87
CA VAL A 43 1.45 -3.76 -7.78
C VAL A 43 1.93 -3.95 -9.22
N SER A 44 2.91 -4.83 -9.46
CA SER A 44 3.63 -4.92 -10.73
C SER A 44 3.12 -6.01 -11.66
N HIS A 45 2.51 -7.05 -11.11
CA HIS A 45 2.02 -8.19 -11.87
C HIS A 45 0.70 -8.69 -11.28
N LEU A 46 -0.42 -8.35 -11.88
CA LEU A 46 -1.75 -8.63 -11.35
C LEU A 46 -2.60 -9.38 -12.38
N ASN A 47 -3.20 -10.48 -11.96
CA ASN A 47 -4.06 -11.33 -12.82
C ASN A 47 -3.35 -11.77 -14.12
N GLY A 48 -2.09 -12.17 -14.03
CA GLY A 48 -1.29 -12.60 -15.17
C GLY A 48 -0.81 -11.48 -16.09
N ASN A 49 -1.06 -10.21 -15.75
CA ASN A 49 -0.66 -9.06 -16.54
C ASN A 49 0.51 -8.32 -15.90
N LEU A 50 1.55 -8.10 -16.68
CA LEU A 50 2.68 -7.26 -16.29
C LEU A 50 2.28 -5.78 -16.43
N ILE A 51 2.17 -5.09 -15.29
CA ILE A 51 1.82 -3.67 -15.23
C ILE A 51 3.08 -2.83 -15.08
N GLY A 52 4.07 -3.35 -14.34
CA GLY A 52 5.29 -2.67 -13.97
C GLY A 52 5.14 -1.81 -12.69
N PRO A 53 6.21 -1.64 -11.92
CA PRO A 53 6.17 -0.96 -10.64
C PRO A 53 6.22 0.57 -10.73
N GLY A 54 6.68 1.15 -11.85
CA GLY A 54 6.97 2.58 -11.91
C GLY A 54 7.96 3.01 -10.83
N GLY A 55 7.69 4.13 -10.17
CA GLY A 55 8.49 4.64 -9.04
C GLY A 55 8.16 4.02 -7.68
N PHE A 56 7.29 3.02 -7.64
CA PHE A 56 6.83 2.41 -6.39
C PHE A 56 7.98 1.83 -5.55
N LEU A 57 8.96 1.20 -6.20
CA LEU A 57 10.08 0.55 -5.51
C LEU A 57 10.91 1.56 -4.70
N GLU A 58 11.35 2.64 -5.34
CA GLU A 58 12.20 3.66 -4.72
C GLU A 58 11.44 4.41 -3.62
N ILE A 59 10.16 4.65 -3.83
CA ILE A 59 9.32 5.36 -2.85
C ILE A 59 9.02 4.44 -1.66
N ALA A 60 8.51 3.24 -1.91
CA ALA A 60 8.05 2.35 -0.85
C ALA A 60 9.19 1.82 0.03
N GLN A 61 10.32 1.42 -0.58
CA GLN A 61 11.41 0.79 0.19
C GLN A 61 12.30 1.78 0.94
N ASN A 62 12.25 3.08 0.60
CA ASN A 62 13.15 4.08 1.19
C ASN A 62 12.44 5.08 2.11
N ALA A 63 11.12 5.14 2.10
CA ALA A 63 10.37 5.97 3.05
C ALA A 63 10.51 5.43 4.48
N ARG A 64 10.56 6.32 5.48
CA ARG A 64 10.61 5.90 6.90
C ARG A 64 9.33 5.23 7.34
N LYS A 65 8.19 5.71 6.82
CA LYS A 65 6.86 5.15 7.06
C LYS A 65 6.11 4.98 5.75
N VAL A 66 5.51 3.82 5.56
CA VAL A 66 4.65 3.52 4.40
C VAL A 66 3.23 3.24 4.87
N VAL A 67 2.27 3.89 4.24
CA VAL A 67 0.85 3.61 4.43
C VAL A 67 0.29 3.13 3.10
N PHE A 68 0.04 1.84 3.01
CA PHE A 68 -0.66 1.26 1.88
C PHE A 68 -2.16 1.47 2.05
N CYS A 69 -2.80 2.08 1.04
CA CYS A 69 -4.23 2.35 1.03
C CYS A 69 -4.88 1.57 -0.11
N GLY A 70 -5.96 0.88 0.17
CA GLY A 70 -6.67 0.13 -0.84
C GLY A 70 -8.03 -0.35 -0.36
N THR A 71 -8.81 -0.90 -1.27
CA THR A 71 -10.03 -1.61 -0.90
C THR A 71 -9.68 -3.03 -0.45
N PHE A 72 -10.50 -3.62 0.41
CA PHE A 72 -10.34 -4.99 0.91
C PHE A 72 -10.45 -6.03 -0.22
N ASP A 73 -11.34 -5.78 -1.16
CA ASP A 73 -11.52 -6.55 -2.39
C ASP A 73 -11.72 -5.61 -3.59
N ALA A 74 -11.77 -6.17 -4.78
CA ALA A 74 -11.94 -5.44 -6.02
C ALA A 74 -13.01 -6.05 -6.93
N LYS A 75 -13.44 -5.29 -7.93
CA LYS A 75 -14.39 -5.67 -8.97
C LYS A 75 -15.80 -5.97 -8.43
N GLY A 76 -16.61 -4.94 -8.36
CA GLY A 76 -18.04 -5.04 -8.02
C GLY A 76 -18.36 -4.94 -6.54
N SER A 77 -17.42 -4.60 -5.69
CA SER A 77 -17.67 -4.27 -4.28
C SER A 77 -18.65 -3.10 -4.17
N LYS A 78 -19.64 -3.23 -3.29
CA LYS A 78 -20.59 -2.17 -2.94
C LYS A 78 -20.63 -2.02 -1.43
N ILE A 79 -20.25 -0.84 -0.98
CA ILE A 79 -20.11 -0.52 0.43
C ILE A 79 -20.84 0.78 0.69
N ASP A 80 -21.73 0.75 1.68
CA ASP A 80 -22.47 1.91 2.15
C ASP A 80 -21.90 2.32 3.50
N VAL A 81 -21.60 3.61 3.68
CA VAL A 81 -21.18 4.19 4.94
C VAL A 81 -22.35 4.96 5.51
N THR A 82 -22.82 4.54 6.67
CA THR A 82 -23.94 5.14 7.37
C THR A 82 -23.50 5.65 8.74
N PRO A 83 -24.32 6.45 9.45
CA PRO A 83 -24.03 6.84 10.83
C PRO A 83 -23.86 5.65 11.79
N ASP A 84 -24.47 4.51 11.47
CA ASP A 84 -24.43 3.29 12.29
C ASP A 84 -23.22 2.39 11.98
N GLY A 85 -22.46 2.72 10.93
CA GLY A 85 -21.26 1.96 10.54
C GLY A 85 -21.17 1.67 9.04
N LEU A 86 -20.27 0.76 8.71
CA LEU A 86 -19.99 0.30 7.35
C LEU A 86 -20.86 -0.91 7.03
N HIS A 87 -21.61 -0.83 5.94
CA HIS A 87 -22.44 -1.94 5.44
C HIS A 87 -21.90 -2.47 4.12
N ILE A 88 -21.59 -3.76 4.07
CA ILE A 88 -21.12 -4.45 2.86
C ILE A 88 -22.32 -5.03 2.13
N ALA A 89 -22.88 -4.28 1.19
CA ALA A 89 -24.02 -4.73 0.38
C ALA A 89 -23.60 -5.82 -0.62
N GLN A 90 -22.36 -5.77 -1.11
CA GLN A 90 -21.80 -6.77 -2.02
C GLN A 90 -20.29 -6.83 -1.89
N SER A 91 -19.74 -8.01 -1.69
CA SER A 91 -18.28 -8.24 -1.77
C SER A 91 -17.77 -8.23 -3.21
N GLY A 92 -16.54 -7.80 -3.39
CA GLY A 92 -15.86 -7.84 -4.69
C GLY A 92 -15.51 -9.26 -5.11
N GLN A 93 -15.29 -9.43 -6.40
CA GLN A 93 -14.96 -10.75 -7.01
C GLN A 93 -13.48 -11.10 -6.88
N ILE A 94 -12.61 -10.12 -6.64
CA ILE A 94 -11.16 -10.30 -6.59
C ILE A 94 -10.68 -9.96 -5.18
N PRO A 95 -10.23 -10.95 -4.39
CA PRO A 95 -9.61 -10.70 -3.10
C PRO A 95 -8.27 -9.99 -3.31
N LYS A 96 -7.97 -9.00 -2.47
CA LYS A 96 -6.69 -8.31 -2.45
C LYS A 96 -5.79 -8.75 -1.29
N LEU A 97 -6.38 -9.39 -0.29
CA LEU A 97 -5.65 -10.09 0.75
C LEU A 97 -5.52 -11.55 0.35
N VAL A 98 -4.30 -11.97 0.04
CA VAL A 98 -3.99 -13.29 -0.52
C VAL A 98 -3.03 -14.07 0.37
N THR A 99 -2.95 -15.38 0.21
CA THR A 99 -1.99 -16.19 0.97
C THR A 99 -0.55 -15.85 0.59
N GLN A 100 -0.32 -15.64 -0.71
CA GLN A 100 0.99 -15.27 -1.25
C GLN A 100 0.78 -14.41 -2.48
N VAL A 101 1.51 -13.28 -2.57
CA VAL A 101 1.47 -12.41 -3.74
C VAL A 101 2.14 -13.05 -4.95
N GLU A 102 1.65 -12.76 -6.14
CA GLU A 102 2.20 -13.28 -7.39
C GLU A 102 3.63 -12.79 -7.63
N LYS A 103 3.92 -11.53 -7.28
CA LYS A 103 5.25 -10.91 -7.31
C LYS A 103 5.42 -9.99 -6.12
N ILE A 104 6.58 -10.03 -5.50
CA ILE A 104 6.92 -9.10 -4.41
C ILE A 104 7.42 -7.80 -5.05
N THR A 105 6.62 -6.73 -4.95
CA THR A 105 7.02 -5.39 -5.34
C THR A 105 7.50 -4.59 -4.11
N PHE A 106 6.91 -4.85 -2.94
CA PHE A 106 7.38 -4.37 -1.64
C PHE A 106 7.66 -5.57 -0.75
N SER A 107 8.84 -5.61 -0.15
CA SER A 107 9.27 -6.70 0.74
C SER A 107 9.05 -6.35 2.21
N ALA A 108 8.14 -7.05 2.86
CA ALA A 108 7.90 -6.92 4.29
C ALA A 108 9.13 -7.33 5.13
N ALA A 109 9.83 -8.39 4.72
CA ALA A 109 11.05 -8.84 5.41
C ALA A 109 12.15 -7.76 5.39
N TYR A 110 12.31 -7.07 4.26
CA TYR A 110 13.25 -5.94 4.18
C TYR A 110 12.79 -4.77 5.05
N ALA A 111 11.52 -4.44 5.06
CA ALA A 111 10.95 -3.38 5.90
C ALA A 111 11.17 -3.66 7.41
N GLN A 112 10.93 -4.90 7.84
CA GLN A 112 11.21 -5.32 9.22
C GLN A 112 12.71 -5.19 9.56
N GLN A 113 13.59 -5.64 8.67
CA GLN A 113 15.04 -5.56 8.88
C GLN A 113 15.54 -4.11 8.94
N SER A 114 14.98 -3.21 8.16
CA SER A 114 15.33 -1.78 8.14
C SER A 114 14.65 -0.94 9.21
N GLY A 115 13.73 -1.54 9.99
CA GLY A 115 12.95 -0.82 11.00
C GLY A 115 11.91 0.15 10.42
N GLN A 116 11.45 -0.11 9.20
CA GLN A 116 10.47 0.72 8.52
C GLN A 116 9.07 0.50 9.13
N GLU A 117 8.34 1.59 9.41
CA GLU A 117 6.96 1.50 9.84
C GLU A 117 6.03 1.27 8.65
N VAL A 118 5.16 0.25 8.73
CA VAL A 118 4.24 -0.08 7.65
C VAL A 118 2.82 -0.29 8.16
N LEU A 119 1.87 0.41 7.55
CA LEU A 119 0.44 0.24 7.75
C LEU A 119 -0.24 -0.16 6.44
N TYR A 120 -1.26 -1.00 6.55
CA TYR A 120 -2.13 -1.40 5.44
C TYR A 120 -3.55 -1.04 5.82
N ILE A 121 -4.14 -0.08 5.10
CA ILE A 121 -5.44 0.50 5.40
C ILE A 121 -6.43 0.13 4.31
N THR A 122 -7.52 -0.48 4.72
CA THR A 122 -8.69 -0.72 3.87
C THR A 122 -9.92 -0.08 4.49
N GLU A 123 -11.01 -0.06 3.76
CA GLU A 123 -12.28 0.44 4.30
C GLU A 123 -12.85 -0.44 5.42
N ARG A 124 -12.35 -1.68 5.58
CA ARG A 124 -12.87 -2.65 6.57
C ARG A 124 -11.95 -2.82 7.75
N ALA A 125 -10.65 -2.69 7.55
CA ALA A 125 -9.67 -3.02 8.57
C ALA A 125 -8.34 -2.29 8.33
N VAL A 126 -7.60 -2.09 9.43
CA VAL A 126 -6.22 -1.60 9.41
C VAL A 126 -5.32 -2.69 9.96
N PHE A 127 -4.23 -2.94 9.24
CA PHE A 127 -3.20 -3.86 9.66
C PHE A 127 -1.87 -3.10 9.83
N GLN A 128 -1.01 -3.62 10.69
CA GLN A 128 0.34 -3.12 10.92
C GLN A 128 1.35 -4.25 10.72
N LEU A 129 2.49 -3.93 10.12
CA LEU A 129 3.62 -4.83 10.07
C LEU A 129 4.42 -4.69 11.38
N THR A 130 4.57 -5.79 12.09
CA THR A 130 5.36 -5.89 13.33
C THR A 130 6.56 -6.82 13.12
N ALA A 131 7.42 -6.97 14.12
CA ALA A 131 8.52 -7.93 14.08
C ALA A 131 8.03 -9.39 13.98
N GLU A 132 6.80 -9.66 14.41
CA GLU A 132 6.19 -11.00 14.44
C GLU A 132 5.33 -11.29 13.22
N GLY A 133 5.09 -10.29 12.37
CA GLY A 133 4.27 -10.40 11.15
C GLY A 133 3.22 -9.31 11.02
N VAL A 134 2.15 -9.60 10.28
CA VAL A 134 1.04 -8.67 10.05
C VAL A 134 0.01 -8.82 11.17
N GLU A 135 -0.27 -7.75 11.88
CA GLU A 135 -1.26 -7.68 12.94
C GLU A 135 -2.48 -6.86 12.51
N LEU A 136 -3.67 -7.34 12.83
CA LEU A 136 -4.91 -6.58 12.70
C LEU A 136 -5.04 -5.65 13.91
N ILE A 137 -5.05 -4.33 13.67
CA ILE A 137 -5.08 -3.33 14.75
C ILE A 137 -6.39 -2.55 14.84
N GLU A 138 -7.17 -2.54 13.76
CA GLU A 138 -8.47 -1.84 13.75
C GLU A 138 -9.45 -2.54 12.81
N ILE A 139 -10.72 -2.56 13.20
CA ILE A 139 -11.83 -3.03 12.36
C ILE A 139 -12.86 -1.90 12.28
N ALA A 140 -13.36 -1.63 11.07
CA ALA A 140 -14.43 -0.65 10.88
C ALA A 140 -15.70 -1.10 11.63
N PRO A 141 -16.42 -0.19 12.29
CA PRO A 141 -17.73 -0.49 12.85
C PRO A 141 -18.70 -0.99 11.76
N SER A 142 -19.36 -2.11 12.00
CA SER A 142 -20.27 -2.76 11.04
C SER A 142 -21.40 -3.50 11.76
#